data_2097c8427e08735813c389bc285b5e31
#
_entry.id   2097c8427e08735813c389bc285b5e31
#
_cell.length_a   1.000
_cell.length_b   1.000
_cell.length_c   1.000
_cell.angle_alpha   90.00
_cell.angle_beta   90.00
_cell.angle_gamma   90.00
#
_symmetry.space_group_name_H-M   'P 1'
#
loop_
_entity.id
_entity.type
_entity.pdbx_description
1 polymer ?
#
loop_
_entity_poly.entity_id
_entity_poly.type
_entity_poly.pdbx_seq_one_letter_code
_entity_poly.pdbx_strand_id
1 'polypeptide(L)'
;MSTNPCFISRQTAEIAPTDSILYAIRDVTATVPCIGLITASILSNKAAEGIQSLVLDVKCGRAAFMQHSEDARKLAESMVSVGTELGIEVNAQLTQMDHPIGEWLGNSHEIAESIACLKGMGPQDTMELVHAQALALGFDISESIENGSALHEFKSMLERQGVEPALAQQLLDDPWSVLPRAPQQYALLAEQ
;
A
#
# COMPACT_ATOMS: atom_id res chain seq x y z
N MET A 1 -3.04 25.81 -7.74
CA MET A 1 -3.35 24.43 -7.34
C MET A 1 -2.25 23.55 -7.91
N SER A 2 -1.52 22.88 -7.04
CA SER A 2 -0.50 21.93 -7.49
C SER A 2 -1.20 20.76 -8.19
N THR A 3 -0.94 20.57 -9.46
CA THR A 3 -1.48 19.46 -10.25
C THR A 3 -0.62 18.22 -10.06
N ASN A 4 -0.50 17.76 -8.84
CA ASN A 4 0.22 16.51 -8.54
C ASN A 4 -0.82 15.39 -8.54
N PRO A 5 -0.99 14.62 -9.63
CA PRO A 5 -2.04 13.59 -9.72
C PRO A 5 -1.80 12.41 -8.77
N CYS A 6 -0.54 12.17 -8.36
CA CYS A 6 -0.18 11.17 -7.37
C CYS A 6 1.04 11.62 -6.54
N PHE A 7 1.13 11.10 -5.32
CA PHE A 7 2.26 11.35 -4.43
C PHE A 7 2.42 10.19 -3.43
N ILE A 8 3.62 10.03 -2.89
CA ILE A 8 3.90 9.15 -1.76
C ILE A 8 4.24 10.02 -0.56
N SER A 9 3.56 9.82 0.54
CA SER A 9 3.80 10.56 1.78
C SER A 9 3.65 9.66 2.99
N ARG A 10 4.35 10.02 4.06
CA ARG A 10 4.09 9.44 5.38
C ARG A 10 3.07 10.33 6.13
N GLN A 11 2.40 9.74 7.09
CA GLN A 11 1.58 10.49 8.04
C GLN A 11 2.44 11.53 8.77
N THR A 12 1.94 12.75 8.87
CA THR A 12 2.56 13.85 9.62
C THR A 12 1.74 14.18 10.86
N ALA A 13 2.31 14.96 11.78
CA ALA A 13 1.61 15.42 12.97
C ALA A 13 0.40 16.34 12.67
N GLU A 14 0.23 16.78 11.43
CA GLU A 14 -0.86 17.63 10.98
C GLU A 14 -2.03 16.81 10.39
N ILE A 15 -1.78 15.55 9.99
CA ILE A 15 -2.80 14.66 9.47
C ILE A 15 -3.32 13.79 10.61
N ALA A 16 -4.58 13.95 10.96
CA ALA A 16 -5.27 13.20 12.00
C ALA A 16 -4.45 13.05 13.31
N PRO A 17 -4.01 14.15 13.96
CA PRO A 17 -3.11 14.10 15.13
C PRO A 17 -3.69 13.29 16.29
N THR A 18 -5.00 13.29 16.45
CA THR A 18 -5.70 12.51 17.47
C THR A 18 -5.54 11.01 17.25
N ASP A 19 -5.50 10.55 15.99
CA ASP A 19 -5.29 9.13 15.68
C ASP A 19 -3.93 8.65 16.13
N SER A 20 -2.88 9.44 15.94
CA SER A 20 -1.52 9.11 16.41
C SER A 20 -1.47 8.91 17.93
N ILE A 21 -2.18 9.74 18.69
CA ILE A 21 -2.28 9.64 20.16
C ILE A 21 -3.07 8.37 20.55
N LEU A 22 -4.21 8.15 19.91
CA LEU A 22 -5.04 6.97 20.17
C LEU A 22 -4.31 5.68 19.82
N TYR A 23 -3.54 5.67 18.72
CA TYR A 23 -2.77 4.50 18.32
C TYR A 23 -1.69 4.15 19.36
N ALA A 24 -0.97 5.16 19.88
CA ALA A 24 0.00 4.96 20.95
C ALA A 24 -0.64 4.40 22.23
N ILE A 25 -1.86 4.83 22.57
CA ILE A 25 -2.62 4.28 23.71
C ILE A 25 -3.04 2.83 23.43
N ARG A 26 -3.46 2.51 22.22
CA ARG A 26 -3.86 1.14 21.82
C ARG A 26 -2.72 0.14 21.98
N ASP A 27 -1.50 0.56 21.71
CA ASP A 27 -0.31 -0.29 21.87
C ASP A 27 -0.11 -0.71 23.34
N VAL A 28 -0.13 0.27 24.26
CA VAL A 28 0.07 0.00 25.70
C VAL A 28 -1.14 -0.66 26.39
N THR A 29 -2.32 -0.57 25.80
CA THR A 29 -3.55 -1.18 26.33
C THR A 29 -3.90 -2.53 25.71
N ALA A 30 -3.07 -3.02 24.78
CA ALA A 30 -3.30 -4.25 24.02
C ALA A 30 -4.64 -4.27 23.27
N THR A 31 -5.11 -3.11 22.80
CA THR A 31 -6.38 -2.96 22.05
C THR A 31 -6.14 -2.73 20.54
N VAL A 32 -4.93 -2.98 20.06
CA VAL A 32 -4.59 -2.86 18.62
C VAL A 32 -5.54 -3.68 17.73
N PRO A 33 -5.92 -4.95 18.06
CA PRO A 33 -6.80 -5.73 17.20
C PRO A 33 -8.30 -5.40 17.33
N CYS A 34 -8.67 -4.36 18.07
CA CYS A 34 -10.08 -3.96 18.22
C CYS A 34 -10.63 -3.39 16.91
N ILE A 35 -11.61 -4.07 16.31
CA ILE A 35 -12.20 -3.74 15.01
C ILE A 35 -12.66 -2.28 14.94
N GLY A 36 -13.45 -1.81 15.93
CA GLY A 36 -13.95 -0.45 15.94
C GLY A 36 -12.84 0.60 15.99
N LEU A 37 -11.74 0.33 16.71
CA LEU A 37 -10.59 1.24 16.77
C LEU A 37 -9.73 1.20 15.49
N ILE A 38 -9.63 0.05 14.83
CA ILE A 38 -8.98 -0.06 13.51
C ILE A 38 -9.78 0.75 12.48
N THR A 39 -11.09 0.53 12.44
CA THR A 39 -12.01 1.25 11.53
C THR A 39 -11.91 2.77 11.71
N ALA A 40 -12.00 3.24 12.96
CA ALA A 40 -11.91 4.66 13.27
C ALA A 40 -10.56 5.27 12.86
N SER A 41 -9.46 4.58 13.16
CA SER A 41 -8.10 5.02 12.80
C SER A 41 -7.94 5.17 11.29
N ILE A 42 -8.25 4.12 10.52
CA ILE A 42 -8.07 4.13 9.07
C ILE A 42 -8.98 5.17 8.41
N LEU A 43 -10.27 5.17 8.73
CA LEU A 43 -11.23 6.02 8.05
C LEU A 43 -11.11 7.50 8.44
N SER A 44 -10.69 7.83 9.67
CA SER A 44 -10.43 9.22 10.03
C SER A 44 -9.28 9.83 9.21
N ASN A 45 -8.21 9.06 8.97
CA ASN A 45 -7.12 9.48 8.10
C ASN A 45 -7.61 9.68 6.66
N LYS A 46 -8.37 8.73 6.12
CA LYS A 46 -8.89 8.80 4.75
C LYS A 46 -9.92 9.92 4.56
N ALA A 47 -10.76 10.17 5.54
CA ALA A 47 -11.67 11.31 5.53
C ALA A 47 -10.91 12.66 5.57
N ALA A 48 -9.83 12.76 6.36
CA ALA A 48 -8.98 13.94 6.40
C ALA A 48 -8.27 14.22 5.07
N GLU A 49 -7.96 13.19 4.29
CA GLU A 49 -7.41 13.29 2.94
C GLU A 49 -8.44 13.75 1.90
N GLY A 50 -9.75 13.69 2.21
CA GLY A 50 -10.84 14.13 1.34
C GLY A 50 -11.07 13.23 0.14
N ILE A 51 -10.80 11.94 0.25
CA ILE A 51 -10.97 10.95 -0.83
C ILE A 51 -12.46 10.65 -1.07
N GLN A 52 -12.81 10.25 -2.30
CA GLN A 52 -14.15 9.87 -2.70
C GLN A 52 -14.33 8.35 -2.81
N SER A 53 -13.28 7.65 -3.23
CA SER A 53 -13.29 6.20 -3.36
C SER A 53 -12.07 5.60 -2.68
N LEU A 54 -12.25 4.44 -2.08
CA LEU A 54 -11.22 3.75 -1.29
C LEU A 54 -11.28 2.25 -1.56
N VAL A 55 -10.17 1.66 -1.93
CA VAL A 55 -9.98 0.21 -1.88
C VAL A 55 -9.18 -0.13 -0.63
N LEU A 56 -9.65 -1.10 0.12
CA LEU A 56 -9.00 -1.62 1.32
C LEU A 56 -8.59 -3.06 1.10
N ASP A 57 -7.32 -3.34 1.32
CA ASP A 57 -6.77 -4.69 1.36
C ASP A 57 -6.79 -5.18 2.82
N VAL A 58 -7.77 -6.03 3.15
CA VAL A 58 -7.95 -6.60 4.49
C VAL A 58 -7.26 -7.95 4.54
N LYS A 59 -6.06 -7.96 5.08
CA LYS A 59 -5.23 -9.15 5.21
C LYS A 59 -5.81 -10.14 6.21
N CYS A 60 -5.85 -11.42 5.82
CA CYS A 60 -6.31 -12.54 6.65
C CYS A 60 -5.31 -13.69 6.60
N GLY A 61 -4.93 -14.23 7.73
CA GLY A 61 -4.01 -15.36 7.81
C GLY A 61 -3.04 -15.27 8.97
N ARG A 62 -2.10 -16.21 9.04
CA ARG A 62 -1.17 -16.36 10.18
C ARG A 62 -0.25 -15.16 10.41
N ALA A 63 0.05 -14.40 9.36
CA ALA A 63 0.88 -13.21 9.42
C ALA A 63 0.07 -11.90 9.51
N ALA A 64 -1.26 -11.97 9.57
CA ALA A 64 -2.15 -10.82 9.68
C ALA A 64 -2.68 -10.62 11.11
N PHE A 65 -3.18 -9.42 11.43
CA PHE A 65 -3.91 -9.17 12.67
C PHE A 65 -5.20 -9.99 12.73
N MET A 66 -5.90 -10.13 11.60
CA MET A 66 -7.09 -10.97 11.47
C MET A 66 -6.66 -12.37 11.02
N GLN A 67 -6.50 -13.28 11.99
CA GLN A 67 -6.07 -14.65 11.70
C GLN A 67 -7.20 -15.50 11.10
N HIS A 68 -8.46 -15.15 11.38
CA HIS A 68 -9.63 -15.87 10.91
C HIS A 68 -10.42 -15.03 9.91
N SER A 69 -10.89 -15.66 8.84
CA SER A 69 -11.65 -14.99 7.77
C SER A 69 -12.94 -14.35 8.25
N GLU A 70 -13.56 -14.88 9.32
CA GLU A 70 -14.75 -14.30 9.92
C GLU A 70 -14.47 -12.93 10.55
N ASP A 71 -13.34 -12.78 11.25
CA ASP A 71 -12.96 -11.51 11.87
C ASP A 71 -12.48 -10.49 10.82
N ALA A 72 -11.77 -10.95 9.80
CA ALA A 72 -11.42 -10.11 8.66
C ALA A 72 -12.67 -9.59 7.94
N ARG A 73 -13.70 -10.42 7.78
CA ARG A 73 -14.99 -10.01 7.21
C ARG A 73 -15.69 -8.97 8.06
N LYS A 74 -15.76 -9.17 9.38
CA LYS A 74 -16.35 -8.18 10.31
C LYS A 74 -15.64 -6.83 10.24
N LEU A 75 -14.31 -6.84 10.13
CA LEU A 75 -13.53 -5.63 9.94
C LEU A 75 -13.85 -4.95 8.60
N ALA A 76 -13.91 -5.70 7.51
CA ALA A 76 -14.27 -5.20 6.20
C ALA A 76 -15.68 -4.57 6.19
N GLU A 77 -16.65 -5.27 6.75
CA GLU A 77 -18.04 -4.78 6.88
C GLU A 77 -18.14 -3.50 7.71
N SER A 78 -17.39 -3.43 8.82
CA SER A 78 -17.29 -2.21 9.64
C SER A 78 -16.72 -1.03 8.85
N MET A 79 -15.65 -1.25 8.08
CA MET A 79 -15.03 -0.20 7.27
C MET A 79 -15.95 0.27 6.13
N VAL A 80 -16.62 -0.65 5.45
CA VAL A 80 -17.59 -0.31 4.38
C VAL A 80 -18.75 0.49 4.95
N SER A 81 -19.32 0.07 6.08
CA SER A 81 -20.46 0.76 6.73
C SER A 81 -20.09 2.18 7.14
N VAL A 82 -19.00 2.36 7.88
CA VAL A 82 -18.57 3.69 8.35
C VAL A 82 -18.11 4.58 7.19
N GLY A 83 -17.42 4.00 6.19
CA GLY A 83 -17.02 4.74 4.99
C GLY A 83 -18.21 5.28 4.23
N THR A 84 -19.27 4.48 4.08
CA THR A 84 -20.52 4.91 3.45
C THR A 84 -21.16 6.08 4.21
N GLU A 85 -21.18 6.04 5.54
CA GLU A 85 -21.69 7.15 6.36
C GLU A 85 -20.86 8.43 6.22
N LEU A 86 -19.56 8.30 5.96
CA LEU A 86 -18.66 9.42 5.68
C LEU A 86 -18.74 9.93 4.21
N GLY A 87 -19.55 9.30 3.37
CA GLY A 87 -19.67 9.63 1.95
C GLY A 87 -18.48 9.14 1.10
N ILE A 88 -17.75 8.15 1.57
CA ILE A 88 -16.65 7.50 0.85
C ILE A 88 -17.16 6.18 0.28
N GLU A 89 -16.96 5.96 -1.01
CA GLU A 89 -17.22 4.66 -1.64
C GLU A 89 -16.08 3.69 -1.28
N VAL A 90 -16.37 2.72 -0.41
CA VAL A 90 -15.38 1.77 0.09
C VAL A 90 -15.57 0.39 -0.52
N ASN A 91 -14.52 -0.13 -1.16
CA ASN A 91 -14.41 -1.52 -1.60
C ASN A 91 -13.39 -2.23 -0.72
N ALA A 92 -13.79 -3.23 0.04
CA ALA A 92 -12.92 -4.01 0.90
C ALA A 92 -12.68 -5.40 0.31
N GLN A 93 -11.42 -5.74 0.06
CA GLN A 93 -10.98 -7.04 -0.45
C GLN A 93 -10.33 -7.84 0.67
N LEU A 94 -10.75 -9.07 0.87
CA LEU A 94 -10.10 -10.00 1.78
C LEU A 94 -9.02 -10.76 1.03
N THR A 95 -7.79 -10.65 1.48
CA THR A 95 -6.63 -11.29 0.85
C THR A 95 -5.86 -12.15 1.84
N GLN A 96 -5.26 -13.21 1.33
CA GLN A 96 -4.50 -14.15 2.16
C GLN A 96 -3.16 -13.55 2.58
N MET A 97 -2.78 -13.77 3.84
CA MET A 97 -1.51 -13.37 4.43
C MET A 97 -0.95 -14.48 5.33
N ASP A 98 -0.76 -15.66 4.78
CA ASP A 98 -0.05 -16.77 5.47
C ASP A 98 1.45 -16.73 5.24
N HIS A 99 1.88 -16.04 4.21
CA HIS A 99 3.27 -15.76 3.82
C HIS A 99 3.36 -14.33 3.26
N PRO A 100 4.55 -13.75 3.17
CA PRO A 100 4.76 -12.46 2.51
C PRO A 100 4.28 -12.48 1.06
N ILE A 101 3.85 -11.32 0.55
CA ILE A 101 3.58 -11.07 -0.85
C ILE A 101 4.89 -10.65 -1.53
N GLY A 102 5.03 -11.03 -2.79
CA GLY A 102 6.23 -10.74 -3.56
C GLY A 102 7.39 -11.68 -3.20
N GLU A 103 8.54 -11.39 -3.75
CA GLU A 103 9.73 -12.23 -3.61
C GLU A 103 10.79 -11.60 -2.70
N TRP A 104 10.70 -10.29 -2.46
CA TRP A 104 11.74 -9.54 -1.79
C TRP A 104 11.24 -8.86 -0.51
N LEU A 105 12.07 -8.84 0.51
CA LEU A 105 11.78 -8.21 1.81
C LEU A 105 12.85 -7.18 2.15
N GLY A 106 12.39 -6.01 2.57
CA GLY A 106 13.25 -4.89 3.00
C GLY A 106 13.10 -3.67 2.10
N ASN A 107 13.22 -2.48 2.68
CA ASN A 107 12.85 -1.22 2.04
C ASN A 107 13.42 -1.03 0.62
N SER A 108 14.73 -1.24 0.45
CA SER A 108 15.38 -1.10 -0.86
C SER A 108 14.95 -2.18 -1.84
N HIS A 109 14.77 -3.40 -1.35
CA HIS A 109 14.34 -4.54 -2.16
C HIS A 109 12.91 -4.38 -2.64
N GLU A 110 12.01 -3.93 -1.78
CA GLU A 110 10.61 -3.68 -2.12
C GLU A 110 10.46 -2.52 -3.11
N ILE A 111 11.30 -1.47 -3.00
CA ILE A 111 11.33 -0.41 -4.01
C ILE A 111 11.78 -0.95 -5.38
N ALA A 112 12.83 -1.78 -5.41
CA ALA A 112 13.31 -2.39 -6.63
C ALA A 112 12.26 -3.34 -7.24
N GLU A 113 11.57 -4.12 -6.41
CA GLU A 113 10.46 -4.98 -6.84
C GLU A 113 9.27 -4.17 -7.37
N SER A 114 8.93 -3.05 -6.72
CA SER A 114 7.88 -2.14 -7.20
C SER A 114 8.21 -1.56 -8.59
N ILE A 115 9.49 -1.24 -8.84
CA ILE A 115 9.94 -0.81 -10.17
C ILE A 115 9.84 -1.95 -11.19
N ALA A 116 10.15 -3.18 -10.79
CA ALA A 116 9.94 -4.37 -11.64
C ALA A 116 8.46 -4.58 -11.96
N CYS A 117 7.56 -4.39 -10.99
CA CYS A 117 6.11 -4.43 -11.21
C CYS A 117 5.66 -3.39 -12.25
N LEU A 118 6.14 -2.16 -12.14
CA LEU A 118 5.85 -1.08 -13.11
C LEU A 118 6.41 -1.34 -14.50
N LYS A 119 7.40 -2.23 -14.63
CA LYS A 119 7.95 -2.71 -15.91
C LYS A 119 7.25 -3.98 -16.42
N GLY A 120 6.22 -4.48 -15.72
CA GLY A 120 5.55 -5.75 -16.06
C GLY A 120 6.36 -7.01 -15.75
N MET A 121 7.39 -6.91 -14.91
CA MET A 121 8.30 -8.00 -14.54
C MET A 121 8.24 -8.34 -13.04
N GLY A 122 7.22 -7.87 -12.35
CA GLY A 122 7.02 -8.14 -10.92
C GLY A 122 6.52 -9.56 -10.63
N PRO A 123 6.55 -9.98 -9.35
CA PRO A 123 5.98 -11.24 -8.91
C PRO A 123 4.50 -11.36 -9.27
N GLN A 124 4.07 -12.54 -9.64
CA GLN A 124 2.72 -12.77 -10.14
C GLN A 124 1.66 -12.41 -9.08
N ASP A 125 1.84 -12.84 -7.85
CA ASP A 125 0.92 -12.60 -6.73
C ASP A 125 0.75 -11.10 -6.44
N THR A 126 1.84 -10.33 -6.47
CA THR A 126 1.83 -8.88 -6.31
C THR A 126 1.09 -8.21 -7.47
N MET A 127 1.37 -8.62 -8.71
CA MET A 127 0.71 -8.07 -9.90
C MET A 127 -0.79 -8.37 -9.91
N GLU A 128 -1.19 -9.60 -9.59
CA GLU A 128 -2.61 -9.99 -9.50
C GLU A 128 -3.36 -9.16 -8.45
N LEU A 129 -2.75 -8.94 -7.27
CA LEU A 129 -3.34 -8.12 -6.22
C LEU A 129 -3.51 -6.67 -6.67
N VAL A 130 -2.48 -6.06 -7.24
CA VAL A 130 -2.51 -4.65 -7.69
C VAL A 130 -3.55 -4.46 -8.80
N HIS A 131 -3.63 -5.39 -9.76
CA HIS A 131 -4.67 -5.37 -10.79
C HIS A 131 -6.08 -5.48 -10.22
N ALA A 132 -6.30 -6.39 -9.27
CA ALA A 132 -7.60 -6.55 -8.62
C ALA A 132 -8.03 -5.28 -7.86
N GLN A 133 -7.09 -4.63 -7.18
CA GLN A 133 -7.34 -3.37 -6.47
C GLN A 133 -7.64 -2.21 -7.43
N ALA A 134 -6.91 -2.10 -8.54
CA ALA A 134 -7.16 -1.08 -9.54
C ALA A 134 -8.53 -1.26 -10.21
N LEU A 135 -8.89 -2.50 -10.57
CA LEU A 135 -10.20 -2.83 -11.12
C LEU A 135 -11.35 -2.51 -10.16
N ALA A 136 -11.15 -2.71 -8.85
CA ALA A 136 -12.13 -2.35 -7.84
C ALA A 136 -12.38 -0.83 -7.74
N LEU A 137 -11.44 -0.02 -8.21
CA LEU A 137 -11.59 1.44 -8.38
C LEU A 137 -12.05 1.84 -9.79
N GLY A 138 -12.32 0.86 -10.67
CA GLY A 138 -12.75 1.09 -12.04
C GLY A 138 -11.65 1.35 -13.05
N PHE A 139 -10.39 1.05 -12.70
CA PHE A 139 -9.24 1.25 -13.58
C PHE A 139 -8.65 -0.09 -14.05
N ASP A 140 -8.49 -0.26 -15.37
CA ASP A 140 -7.62 -1.30 -15.93
C ASP A 140 -6.24 -0.71 -16.17
N ILE A 141 -5.26 -1.24 -15.46
CA ILE A 141 -3.86 -0.77 -15.51
C ILE A 141 -2.98 -1.54 -16.50
N SER A 142 -3.52 -2.55 -17.17
CA SER A 142 -2.76 -3.44 -18.07
C SER A 142 -2.03 -2.66 -19.15
N GLU A 143 -2.76 -1.83 -19.89
CA GLU A 143 -2.19 -1.02 -20.96
C GLU A 143 -1.11 -0.05 -20.46
N SER A 144 -1.31 0.55 -19.28
CA SER A 144 -0.37 1.52 -18.72
C SER A 144 0.96 0.89 -18.29
N ILE A 145 0.93 -0.37 -17.89
CA ILE A 145 2.13 -1.17 -17.58
C ILE A 145 2.82 -1.60 -18.89
N GLU A 146 2.05 -2.16 -19.84
CA GLU A 146 2.58 -2.65 -21.11
C GLU A 146 3.26 -1.54 -21.95
N ASN A 147 2.66 -0.36 -22.04
CA ASN A 147 3.20 0.77 -22.81
C ASN A 147 4.20 1.62 -22.02
N GLY A 148 4.45 1.32 -20.74
CA GLY A 148 5.41 2.01 -19.88
C GLY A 148 4.95 3.36 -19.34
N SER A 149 3.69 3.78 -19.58
CA SER A 149 3.18 5.05 -19.07
C SER A 149 3.08 5.09 -17.55
N ALA A 150 2.80 3.95 -16.89
CA ALA A 150 2.81 3.83 -15.42
C ALA A 150 4.22 4.12 -14.85
N LEU A 151 5.26 3.56 -15.46
CA LEU A 151 6.65 3.81 -15.06
C LEU A 151 7.04 5.27 -15.28
N HIS A 152 6.61 5.87 -16.39
CA HIS A 152 6.83 7.29 -16.69
C HIS A 152 6.16 8.20 -15.65
N GLU A 153 4.91 7.91 -15.28
CA GLU A 153 4.21 8.70 -14.26
C GLU A 153 4.85 8.56 -12.88
N PHE A 154 5.34 7.37 -12.52
CA PHE A 154 6.12 7.17 -11.29
C PHE A 154 7.38 8.03 -11.27
N LYS A 155 8.14 8.09 -12.36
CA LYS A 155 9.28 9.00 -12.50
C LYS A 155 8.87 10.45 -12.29
N SER A 156 7.81 10.87 -12.98
CA SER A 156 7.29 12.24 -12.90
C SER A 156 6.85 12.59 -11.47
N MET A 157 6.27 11.63 -10.74
CA MET A 157 5.91 11.79 -9.33
C MET A 157 7.15 12.03 -8.46
N LEU A 158 8.22 11.24 -8.65
CA LEU A 158 9.47 11.40 -7.90
C LEU A 158 10.08 12.81 -8.15
N GLU A 159 10.12 13.25 -9.40
CA GLU A 159 10.63 14.57 -9.77
C GLU A 159 9.80 15.70 -9.15
N ARG A 160 8.47 15.59 -9.18
CA ARG A 160 7.57 16.56 -8.53
C ARG A 160 7.73 16.58 -7.00
N GLN A 161 8.18 15.48 -6.40
CA GLN A 161 8.49 15.40 -4.96
C GLN A 161 9.93 15.79 -4.63
N GLY A 162 10.69 16.29 -5.60
CA GLY A 162 12.01 16.89 -5.39
C GLY A 162 13.19 15.96 -5.65
N VAL A 163 12.95 14.79 -6.23
CA VAL A 163 14.06 13.93 -6.71
C VAL A 163 14.63 14.51 -7.98
N GLU A 164 15.97 14.64 -8.06
CA GLU A 164 16.64 15.11 -9.24
C GLU A 164 16.33 14.22 -10.44
N PRO A 165 16.00 14.78 -11.66
CA PRO A 165 15.62 13.99 -12.83
C PRO A 165 16.63 12.93 -13.26
N ALA A 166 17.93 13.23 -13.15
CA ALA A 166 18.99 12.27 -13.45
C ALA A 166 18.99 11.10 -12.45
N LEU A 167 18.79 11.38 -11.17
CA LEU A 167 18.72 10.36 -10.13
C LEU A 167 17.46 9.51 -10.26
N ALA A 168 16.31 10.13 -10.57
CA ALA A 168 15.06 9.40 -10.83
C ALA A 168 15.23 8.44 -12.01
N GLN A 169 15.86 8.89 -13.11
CA GLN A 169 16.14 8.03 -14.26
C GLN A 169 17.08 6.87 -13.90
N GLN A 170 18.17 7.17 -13.19
CA GLN A 170 19.14 6.16 -12.75
C GLN A 170 18.48 5.09 -11.85
N LEU A 171 17.59 5.51 -10.94
CA LEU A 171 16.82 4.60 -10.10
C LEU A 171 15.96 3.64 -10.93
N LEU A 172 15.33 4.13 -11.98
CA LEU A 172 14.50 3.31 -12.87
C LEU A 172 15.33 2.37 -13.74
N ASP A 173 16.49 2.81 -14.22
CA ASP A 173 17.34 2.00 -15.08
C ASP A 173 18.04 0.89 -14.30
N ASP A 174 18.67 1.23 -13.19
CA ASP A 174 19.33 0.30 -12.25
C ASP A 174 19.07 0.72 -10.79
N PRO A 175 18.03 0.17 -10.15
CA PRO A 175 17.72 0.50 -8.76
C PRO A 175 18.90 0.35 -7.81
N TRP A 176 19.74 -0.64 -8.05
CA TRP A 176 20.86 -0.96 -7.17
C TRP A 176 22.08 -0.02 -7.29
N SER A 177 22.09 0.83 -8.28
CA SER A 177 23.06 1.92 -8.39
C SER A 177 22.72 3.10 -7.46
N VAL A 178 21.46 3.19 -7.00
CA VAL A 178 20.94 4.28 -6.17
C VAL A 178 20.57 3.81 -4.77
N LEU A 179 19.91 2.66 -4.68
CA LEU A 179 19.38 2.16 -3.41
C LEU A 179 20.49 1.52 -2.56
N PRO A 180 20.51 1.81 -1.26
CA PRO A 180 21.47 1.16 -0.36
C PRO A 180 21.18 -0.33 -0.25
N ARG A 181 22.22 -1.13 -0.31
CA ARG A 181 22.12 -2.58 -0.04
C ARG A 181 22.30 -2.85 1.44
N ALA A 182 21.53 -3.79 1.97
CA ALA A 182 21.77 -4.28 3.31
C ALA A 182 23.16 -4.91 3.40
N PRO A 183 23.89 -4.72 4.53
CA PRO A 183 25.25 -5.29 4.70
C PRO A 183 25.24 -6.81 4.75
N GLN A 184 24.10 -7.42 5.10
CA GLN A 184 23.88 -8.86 5.09
C GLN A 184 22.62 -9.16 4.28
N GLN A 185 22.71 -10.10 3.36
CA GLN A 185 21.61 -10.56 2.52
C GLN A 185 21.48 -12.07 2.68
N TYR A 186 20.25 -12.53 2.85
CA TYR A 186 19.92 -13.94 2.94
C TYR A 186 18.93 -14.31 1.85
N ALA A 187 19.22 -15.37 1.11
CA ALA A 187 18.26 -15.98 0.22
C ALA A 187 17.48 -17.07 0.99
N LEU A 188 16.18 -16.91 1.11
CA LEU A 188 15.30 -17.95 1.62
C LEU A 188 14.73 -18.69 0.42
N LEU A 189 15.04 -19.97 0.30
CA LEU A 189 14.46 -20.82 -0.75
C LEU A 189 13.23 -21.49 -0.18
N ALA A 190 12.13 -21.46 -0.94
CA ALA A 190 10.96 -22.25 -0.60
C ALA A 190 11.32 -23.73 -0.66
N GLU A 191 10.97 -24.49 0.37
CA GLU A 191 11.00 -25.95 0.32
C GLU A 191 9.90 -26.41 -0.63
N GLN A 192 10.26 -27.30 -1.57
CA GLN A 192 9.33 -27.90 -2.54
C GLN A 192 8.38 -28.88 -1.88
#